data_2c322d496cd147b426a0c520c0df678b
#
_entry.id   2c322d496cd147b426a0c520c0df678b
#
_cell.length_a   1.000
_cell.length_b   1.000
_cell.length_c   1.000
_cell.angle_alpha   90.00
_cell.angle_beta   90.00
_cell.angle_gamma   90.00
#
_symmetry.space_group_name_H-M   'P 1'
#
loop_
_entity.id
_entity.type
_entity.pdbx_description
1 polymer ?
#
loop_
_entity_poly.entity_id
_entity_poly.type
_entity_poly.pdbx_seq_one_letter_code
_entity_poly.pdbx_strand_id
1 'polypeptide(L)'
;MPNPAKTVRIGTMIKATEGEATLNIAAIADLGFESFEPFFWQTTNGQDLSELGKRCLGAIGNRDITISTLGMFGNPLEDKEMDRQTLQGWKDCIDNAHHFGANCVAGFTGRIRNKPLQDSLPRYKQVWSELAKRAADKGIKIAFENCAMNGNWASGDWNIAHNPDAWELMFNETPNDNLGLEWEPCHQLVYLIDPMPQIRKWAHKFFHVHGKDATVRREVIREHGIFGKEKFVFMRTPGFGDSNWTDIISELRLTGWSGSIDIEGWHDPVYRDGLEMTGQVMALNYLKQCRGGDYVAAAQGSNG
;
A
#
# COMPACT_ATOMS: atom_id res chain seq x y z
N MET A 1 11.91 26.38 2.47
CA MET A 1 11.48 25.47 1.39
C MET A 1 11.28 24.09 1.99
N PRO A 2 10.27 23.32 1.55
CA PRO A 2 10.12 21.95 2.06
C PRO A 2 11.39 21.15 1.74
N ASN A 3 11.74 20.23 2.64
CA ASN A 3 12.90 19.36 2.45
C ASN A 3 12.70 18.45 1.24
N PRO A 4 13.49 18.58 0.14
CA PRO A 4 13.30 17.76 -1.06
C PRO A 4 13.45 16.24 -0.80
N ALA A 5 14.18 15.82 0.24
CA ALA A 5 14.27 14.42 0.60
C ALA A 5 12.90 13.86 1.03
N LYS A 6 12.06 14.68 1.65
CA LYS A 6 10.72 14.30 2.13
C LYS A 6 9.63 14.33 1.05
N THR A 7 9.95 14.49 -0.23
CA THR A 7 9.02 14.18 -1.31
C THR A 7 8.66 12.69 -1.34
N VAL A 8 9.52 11.85 -0.79
CA VAL A 8 9.25 10.43 -0.49
C VAL A 8 9.34 10.26 1.02
N ARG A 9 8.20 10.12 1.69
CA ARG A 9 8.12 9.87 3.13
C ARG A 9 8.24 8.38 3.41
N ILE A 10 8.83 8.02 4.54
CA ILE A 10 8.92 6.61 4.99
C ILE A 10 8.10 6.46 6.26
N GLY A 11 7.09 5.63 6.19
CA GLY A 11 6.14 5.40 7.26
C GLY A 11 5.85 3.93 7.53
N THR A 12 4.70 3.66 8.13
CA THR A 12 4.25 2.29 8.41
C THR A 12 2.73 2.21 8.51
N MET A 13 2.21 1.03 8.20
CA MET A 13 0.80 0.69 8.41
C MET A 13 0.47 0.59 9.91
N ILE A 14 -0.73 1.02 10.26
CA ILE A 14 -1.23 1.03 11.64
C ILE A 14 -2.59 0.33 11.68
N LYS A 15 -2.69 -0.76 12.42
CA LYS A 15 -3.98 -1.44 12.60
C LYS A 15 -5.00 -0.51 13.27
N ALA A 16 -6.20 -0.44 12.69
CA ALA A 16 -7.26 0.48 13.12
C ALA A 16 -8.62 -0.21 13.31
N THR A 17 -8.75 -1.48 12.95
CA THR A 17 -10.04 -2.20 12.91
C THR A 17 -10.77 -2.20 14.26
N GLU A 18 -10.04 -2.30 15.36
CA GLU A 18 -10.59 -2.35 16.73
C GLU A 18 -10.42 -1.01 17.48
N GLY A 19 -10.10 0.08 16.77
CA GLY A 19 -9.96 1.41 17.35
C GLY A 19 -8.58 1.70 17.96
N GLU A 20 -7.63 0.80 17.80
CA GLU A 20 -6.29 0.87 18.39
C GLU A 20 -5.32 1.84 17.69
N ALA A 21 -5.68 2.40 16.53
CA ALA A 21 -4.79 3.25 15.73
C ALA A 21 -4.18 4.41 16.54
N THR A 22 -4.95 5.09 17.35
CA THR A 22 -4.49 6.23 18.16
C THR A 22 -3.40 5.81 19.16
N LEU A 23 -3.57 4.67 19.82
CA LEU A 23 -2.60 4.14 20.78
C LEU A 23 -1.32 3.70 20.08
N ASN A 24 -1.46 3.02 18.94
CA ASN A 24 -0.33 2.57 18.13
C ASN A 24 0.50 3.77 17.61
N ILE A 25 -0.15 4.81 17.08
CA ILE A 25 0.52 6.05 16.66
C ILE A 25 1.26 6.68 17.83
N ALA A 26 0.60 6.85 18.99
CA ALA A 26 1.23 7.46 20.16
C ALA A 26 2.46 6.69 20.64
N ALA A 27 2.43 5.35 20.53
CA ALA A 27 3.53 4.50 20.97
C ALA A 27 4.79 4.61 20.09
N ILE A 28 4.63 4.89 18.76
CA ILE A 28 5.74 4.83 17.80
C ILE A 28 6.05 6.15 17.10
N ALA A 29 5.28 7.21 17.36
CA ALA A 29 5.46 8.51 16.69
C ALA A 29 6.88 9.10 16.85
N ASP A 30 7.58 8.80 17.95
CA ASP A 30 8.93 9.28 18.22
C ASP A 30 10.05 8.38 17.64
N LEU A 31 9.70 7.27 16.99
CA LEU A 31 10.70 6.37 16.38
C LEU A 31 11.22 6.87 15.02
N GLY A 32 10.64 7.96 14.50
CA GLY A 32 11.11 8.60 13.29
C GLY A 32 10.34 8.24 12.01
N PHE A 33 9.19 7.59 12.11
CA PHE A 33 8.26 7.44 10.98
C PHE A 33 7.75 8.82 10.51
N GLU A 34 7.55 8.96 9.21
CA GLU A 34 7.17 10.24 8.58
C GLU A 34 5.75 10.20 8.02
N SER A 35 5.15 9.01 7.98
CA SER A 35 3.74 8.79 7.64
C SER A 35 3.17 7.58 8.37
N PHE A 36 1.85 7.55 8.45
CA PHE A 36 1.10 6.39 8.93
C PHE A 36 -0.06 6.09 7.98
N GLU A 37 -0.33 4.81 7.77
CA GLU A 37 -1.51 4.30 7.11
C GLU A 37 -2.39 3.54 8.11
N PRO A 38 -3.42 4.17 8.71
CA PRO A 38 -4.44 3.44 9.44
C PRO A 38 -5.22 2.52 8.51
N PHE A 39 -5.26 1.21 8.82
CA PHE A 39 -5.96 0.25 7.98
C PHE A 39 -7.02 -0.54 8.74
N PHE A 40 -8.06 -0.93 8.01
CA PHE A 40 -9.20 -1.72 8.48
C PHE A 40 -9.26 -3.04 7.73
N TRP A 41 -9.33 -4.14 8.47
CA TRP A 41 -9.48 -5.47 7.89
C TRP A 41 -10.96 -5.83 7.77
N GLN A 42 -11.46 -5.84 6.55
CA GLN A 42 -12.82 -6.18 6.12
C GLN A 42 -13.95 -5.25 6.62
N THR A 43 -13.78 -4.55 7.71
CA THR A 43 -14.81 -3.69 8.30
C THR A 43 -14.18 -2.57 9.11
N THR A 44 -14.84 -1.40 9.13
CA THR A 44 -14.52 -0.33 10.08
C THR A 44 -15.05 -0.60 11.49
N ASN A 45 -15.73 -1.72 11.66
CA ASN A 45 -16.34 -2.14 12.92
C ASN A 45 -17.29 -1.10 13.54
N GLY A 46 -17.94 -0.30 12.69
CA GLY A 46 -18.90 0.74 13.13
C GLY A 46 -18.27 1.92 13.86
N GLN A 47 -16.97 2.11 13.77
CA GLN A 47 -16.26 3.22 14.41
C GLN A 47 -16.70 4.58 13.82
N ASP A 48 -16.76 5.61 14.65
CA ASP A 48 -16.83 7.00 14.20
C ASP A 48 -15.47 7.43 13.64
N LEU A 49 -15.32 7.36 12.30
CA LEU A 49 -14.07 7.68 11.62
C LEU A 49 -13.74 9.19 11.70
N SER A 50 -14.73 10.06 11.84
CA SER A 50 -14.48 11.49 12.03
C SER A 50 -13.78 11.76 13.37
N GLU A 51 -14.24 11.10 14.43
CA GLU A 51 -13.62 11.21 15.75
C GLU A 51 -12.27 10.45 15.81
N LEU A 52 -12.18 9.29 15.18
CA LEU A 52 -10.93 8.54 15.10
C LEU A 52 -9.82 9.36 14.38
N GLY A 53 -10.16 10.02 13.27
CA GLY A 53 -9.22 10.87 12.53
C GLY A 53 -8.66 12.00 13.38
N LYS A 54 -9.53 12.72 14.10
CA LYS A 54 -9.10 13.78 15.02
C LYS A 54 -8.17 13.27 16.13
N ARG A 55 -8.48 12.09 16.69
CA ARG A 55 -7.64 11.46 17.71
C ARG A 55 -6.29 11.02 17.16
N CYS A 56 -6.25 10.47 15.93
CA CYS A 56 -5.00 10.11 15.26
C CYS A 56 -4.12 11.35 15.03
N LEU A 57 -4.70 12.44 14.52
CA LEU A 57 -3.99 13.71 14.35
C LEU A 57 -3.54 14.30 15.69
N GLY A 58 -4.37 14.17 16.73
CA GLY A 58 -3.99 14.55 18.10
C GLY A 58 -2.80 13.76 18.63
N ALA A 59 -2.71 12.46 18.35
CA ALA A 59 -1.59 11.61 18.73
C ALA A 59 -0.30 11.96 17.97
N ILE A 60 -0.42 12.36 16.70
CA ILE A 60 0.71 12.90 15.92
C ILE A 60 1.18 14.24 16.51
N GLY A 61 0.25 15.09 16.90
CA GLY A 61 0.55 16.43 17.46
C GLY A 61 1.28 17.32 16.44
N ASN A 62 2.33 18.01 16.90
CA ASN A 62 3.12 18.95 16.07
C ASN A 62 4.26 18.28 15.29
N ARG A 63 4.34 16.95 15.26
CA ARG A 63 5.39 16.24 14.53
C ARG A 63 5.17 16.37 13.02
N ASP A 64 6.26 16.38 12.25
CA ASP A 64 6.19 16.35 10.78
C ASP A 64 5.87 14.92 10.28
N ILE A 65 4.68 14.45 10.63
CA ILE A 65 4.13 13.14 10.27
C ILE A 65 2.77 13.36 9.60
N THR A 66 2.47 12.61 8.56
CA THR A 66 1.19 12.66 7.85
C THR A 66 0.45 11.33 7.94
N ILE A 67 -0.87 11.35 7.82
CA ILE A 67 -1.62 10.16 7.43
C ILE A 67 -1.58 10.12 5.89
N SER A 68 -0.96 9.08 5.36
CA SER A 68 -0.71 8.90 3.91
C SER A 68 -1.98 8.47 3.18
N THR A 69 -2.65 7.46 3.72
CA THR A 69 -3.87 6.87 3.18
C THR A 69 -4.66 6.19 4.30
N LEU A 70 -5.90 5.80 4.01
CA LEU A 70 -6.68 4.89 4.84
C LEU A 70 -6.80 3.55 4.12
N GLY A 71 -6.35 2.48 4.76
CA GLY A 71 -6.44 1.13 4.21
C GLY A 71 -7.81 0.48 4.47
N MET A 72 -8.46 -0.10 3.43
CA MET A 72 -9.69 -0.88 3.56
C MET A 72 -9.54 -2.21 2.81
N PHE A 73 -9.12 -3.26 3.51
CA PHE A 73 -8.76 -4.56 2.93
C PHE A 73 -9.88 -5.57 3.11
N GLY A 74 -10.51 -5.97 2.02
CA GLY A 74 -11.59 -6.92 1.97
C GLY A 74 -12.15 -7.07 0.57
N ASN A 75 -13.23 -7.83 0.42
CA ASN A 75 -13.88 -8.05 -0.89
C ASN A 75 -15.21 -7.27 -0.99
N PRO A 76 -15.27 -6.11 -1.69
CA PRO A 76 -16.51 -5.33 -1.82
C PRO A 76 -17.38 -5.76 -3.01
N LEU A 77 -17.02 -6.80 -3.78
CA LEU A 77 -17.72 -7.16 -5.02
C LEU A 77 -18.82 -8.19 -4.85
N GLU A 78 -18.89 -8.90 -3.74
CA GLU A 78 -19.91 -9.90 -3.49
C GLU A 78 -20.89 -9.49 -2.38
N ASP A 79 -21.82 -10.36 -1.99
CA ASP A 79 -22.96 -10.01 -1.16
C ASP A 79 -23.02 -10.76 0.18
N LYS A 80 -21.93 -11.42 0.61
CA LYS A 80 -21.85 -11.95 1.98
C LYS A 80 -21.88 -10.78 2.97
N GLU A 81 -22.26 -11.06 4.20
CA GLU A 81 -22.35 -10.02 5.23
C GLU A 81 -21.05 -9.20 5.33
N MET A 82 -19.91 -9.87 5.40
CA MET A 82 -18.62 -9.21 5.47
C MET A 82 -18.26 -8.42 4.20
N ASP A 83 -18.72 -8.88 3.03
CA ASP A 83 -18.50 -8.16 1.76
C ASP A 83 -19.29 -6.84 1.74
N ARG A 84 -20.53 -6.86 2.24
CA ARG A 84 -21.34 -5.62 2.41
C ARG A 84 -20.71 -4.67 3.42
N GLN A 85 -20.17 -5.19 4.53
CA GLN A 85 -19.45 -4.38 5.51
C GLN A 85 -18.15 -3.79 4.90
N THR A 86 -17.44 -4.54 4.07
CA THR A 86 -16.27 -4.03 3.34
C THR A 86 -16.66 -2.90 2.37
N LEU A 87 -17.73 -3.08 1.59
CA LEU A 87 -18.23 -2.04 0.68
C LEU A 87 -18.66 -0.78 1.46
N GLN A 88 -19.32 -0.96 2.61
CA GLN A 88 -19.66 0.17 3.47
C GLN A 88 -18.40 0.83 4.05
N GLY A 89 -17.43 0.03 4.50
CA GLY A 89 -16.13 0.54 4.98
C GLY A 89 -15.39 1.38 3.94
N TRP A 90 -15.41 1.00 2.66
CA TRP A 90 -14.87 1.84 1.59
C TRP A 90 -15.59 3.19 1.50
N LYS A 91 -16.93 3.21 1.59
CA LYS A 91 -17.72 4.45 1.60
C LYS A 91 -17.37 5.32 2.81
N ASP A 92 -17.27 4.70 3.98
CA ASP A 92 -16.95 5.40 5.23
C ASP A 92 -15.53 5.99 5.19
N CYS A 93 -14.54 5.25 4.70
CA CYS A 93 -13.17 5.75 4.54
C CYS A 93 -13.11 6.92 3.55
N ILE A 94 -13.76 6.80 2.39
CA ILE A 94 -13.82 7.88 1.39
C ILE A 94 -14.47 9.14 1.97
N ASP A 95 -15.55 8.98 2.74
CA ASP A 95 -16.29 10.12 3.30
C ASP A 95 -15.51 10.83 4.41
N ASN A 96 -14.65 10.11 5.12
CA ASN A 96 -13.97 10.59 6.32
C ASN A 96 -12.46 10.80 6.17
N ALA A 97 -11.86 10.49 5.02
CA ALA A 97 -10.40 10.61 4.81
C ALA A 97 -9.87 12.01 5.18
N HIS A 98 -10.65 13.07 4.90
CA HIS A 98 -10.30 14.46 5.22
C HIS A 98 -10.14 14.72 6.73
N HIS A 99 -10.83 13.96 7.60
CA HIS A 99 -10.68 14.08 9.07
C HIS A 99 -9.32 13.54 9.55
N PHE A 100 -8.69 12.70 8.75
CA PHE A 100 -7.30 12.23 8.97
C PHE A 100 -6.26 13.10 8.26
N GLY A 101 -6.67 14.09 7.46
CA GLY A 101 -5.79 14.83 6.58
C GLY A 101 -5.29 14.04 5.38
N ALA A 102 -5.89 12.88 5.10
CA ALA A 102 -5.56 12.00 3.98
C ALA A 102 -6.36 12.37 2.72
N ASN A 103 -5.77 12.15 1.55
CA ASN A 103 -6.41 12.35 0.25
C ASN A 103 -6.44 11.07 -0.59
N CYS A 104 -6.17 9.92 0.01
CA CYS A 104 -6.19 8.62 -0.61
C CYS A 104 -6.87 7.60 0.31
N VAL A 105 -7.57 6.64 -0.30
CA VAL A 105 -8.07 5.43 0.36
C VAL A 105 -7.56 4.25 -0.45
N ALA A 106 -6.97 3.26 0.20
CA ALA A 106 -6.33 2.13 -0.45
C ALA A 106 -6.93 0.78 -0.03
N GLY A 107 -6.63 -0.29 -0.75
CA GLY A 107 -7.01 -1.65 -0.40
C GLY A 107 -7.35 -2.55 -1.60
N PHE A 108 -8.15 -3.60 -1.36
CA PHE A 108 -8.45 -4.57 -2.39
C PHE A 108 -9.63 -4.16 -3.28
N THR A 109 -9.50 -4.46 -4.57
CA THR A 109 -10.61 -4.29 -5.53
C THR A 109 -11.81 -5.19 -5.26
N GLY A 110 -11.57 -6.33 -4.59
CA GLY A 110 -12.52 -7.44 -4.57
C GLY A 110 -12.40 -8.37 -5.78
N ARG A 111 -13.13 -9.48 -5.72
CA ARG A 111 -13.20 -10.50 -6.76
C ARG A 111 -14.46 -11.35 -6.61
N ILE A 112 -15.05 -11.79 -7.72
CA ILE A 112 -16.04 -12.87 -7.69
C ILE A 112 -15.30 -14.16 -7.37
N ARG A 113 -15.63 -14.77 -6.23
CA ARG A 113 -14.87 -15.89 -5.65
C ARG A 113 -14.89 -17.13 -6.55
N ASN A 114 -13.76 -17.81 -6.61
CA ASN A 114 -13.56 -19.04 -7.36
C ASN A 114 -13.89 -18.95 -8.86
N LYS A 115 -13.80 -17.75 -9.44
CA LYS A 115 -14.04 -17.49 -10.86
C LYS A 115 -12.80 -16.93 -11.55
N PRO A 116 -12.68 -17.10 -12.89
CA PRO A 116 -11.71 -16.36 -13.67
C PRO A 116 -11.80 -14.85 -13.42
N LEU A 117 -10.67 -14.17 -13.49
CA LEU A 117 -10.58 -12.73 -13.20
C LEU A 117 -11.60 -11.92 -14.01
N GLN A 118 -11.77 -12.24 -15.29
CA GLN A 118 -12.65 -11.51 -16.19
C GLN A 118 -14.14 -11.54 -15.73
N ASP A 119 -14.55 -12.59 -15.04
CA ASP A 119 -15.92 -12.70 -14.52
C ASP A 119 -16.23 -11.64 -13.45
N SER A 120 -15.17 -11.03 -12.87
CA SER A 120 -15.32 -9.94 -11.91
C SER A 120 -15.52 -8.57 -12.55
N LEU A 121 -15.13 -8.38 -13.81
CA LEU A 121 -15.11 -7.05 -14.46
C LEU A 121 -16.48 -6.35 -14.51
N PRO A 122 -17.60 -7.01 -14.80
CA PRO A 122 -18.90 -6.33 -14.78
C PRO A 122 -19.26 -5.77 -13.40
N ARG A 123 -19.01 -6.55 -12.34
CA ARG A 123 -19.27 -6.11 -10.97
C ARG A 123 -18.23 -5.08 -10.50
N TYR A 124 -16.98 -5.25 -10.88
CA TYR A 124 -15.92 -4.26 -10.67
C TYR A 124 -16.33 -2.91 -11.24
N LYS A 125 -16.73 -2.84 -12.50
CA LYS A 125 -17.19 -1.61 -13.15
C LYS A 125 -18.33 -0.95 -12.38
N GLN A 126 -19.33 -1.72 -12.00
CA GLN A 126 -20.48 -1.20 -11.26
C GLN A 126 -20.08 -0.55 -9.94
N VAL A 127 -19.30 -1.27 -9.11
CA VAL A 127 -18.91 -0.81 -7.79
C VAL A 127 -17.91 0.35 -7.86
N TRP A 128 -16.87 0.19 -8.68
CA TRP A 128 -15.77 1.15 -8.69
C TRP A 128 -16.07 2.42 -9.48
N SER A 129 -16.98 2.40 -10.45
CA SER A 129 -17.46 3.64 -11.06
C SER A 129 -18.23 4.51 -10.05
N GLU A 130 -19.06 3.89 -9.19
CA GLU A 130 -19.77 4.60 -8.12
C GLU A 130 -18.79 5.17 -7.07
N LEU A 131 -17.87 4.32 -6.58
CA LEU A 131 -16.90 4.74 -5.56
C LEU A 131 -15.90 5.77 -6.09
N ALA A 132 -15.46 5.64 -7.34
CA ALA A 132 -14.59 6.62 -7.99
C ALA A 132 -15.27 8.00 -8.08
N LYS A 133 -16.53 8.04 -8.48
CA LYS A 133 -17.30 9.29 -8.50
C LYS A 133 -17.42 9.89 -7.10
N ARG A 134 -17.83 9.08 -6.09
CA ARG A 134 -17.94 9.51 -4.68
C ARG A 134 -16.63 10.09 -4.16
N ALA A 135 -15.51 9.45 -4.47
CA ALA A 135 -14.17 9.88 -4.08
C ALA A 135 -13.77 11.18 -4.82
N ALA A 136 -14.01 11.28 -6.13
CA ALA A 136 -13.72 12.46 -6.92
C ALA A 136 -14.46 13.71 -6.42
N ASP A 137 -15.74 13.56 -6.04
CA ASP A 137 -16.56 14.64 -5.47
C ASP A 137 -15.95 15.22 -4.17
N LYS A 138 -15.01 14.51 -3.54
CA LYS A 138 -14.31 14.89 -2.29
C LYS A 138 -12.80 15.14 -2.49
N GLY A 139 -12.30 15.04 -3.72
CA GLY A 139 -10.88 15.17 -4.01
C GLY A 139 -10.04 13.98 -3.50
N ILE A 140 -10.66 12.82 -3.30
CA ILE A 140 -10.00 11.60 -2.82
C ILE A 140 -9.60 10.70 -3.98
N LYS A 141 -8.40 10.13 -3.89
CA LYS A 141 -7.91 9.08 -4.77
C LYS A 141 -8.23 7.71 -4.18
N ILE A 142 -8.36 6.71 -5.04
CA ILE A 142 -8.50 5.30 -4.67
C ILE A 142 -7.29 4.55 -5.21
N ALA A 143 -6.62 3.79 -4.36
CA ALA A 143 -5.44 3.02 -4.69
C ALA A 143 -5.67 1.52 -4.45
N PHE A 144 -5.46 0.69 -5.46
CA PHE A 144 -5.63 -0.75 -5.35
C PHE A 144 -4.30 -1.44 -5.07
N GLU A 145 -4.24 -2.19 -3.98
CA GLU A 145 -3.07 -2.98 -3.65
C GLU A 145 -2.87 -4.12 -4.65
N ASN A 146 -1.63 -4.38 -5.04
CA ASN A 146 -1.30 -5.42 -6.01
C ASN A 146 -1.10 -6.82 -5.41
N CYS A 147 -1.69 -7.08 -4.23
CA CYS A 147 -1.71 -8.39 -3.58
C CYS A 147 -2.75 -9.32 -4.22
N ALA A 148 -2.35 -10.54 -4.59
CA ALA A 148 -3.29 -11.51 -5.13
C ALA A 148 -4.05 -12.31 -4.07
N MET A 149 -3.65 -12.26 -2.80
CA MET A 149 -4.24 -13.06 -1.74
C MET A 149 -4.37 -14.55 -2.12
N ASN A 150 -3.27 -15.14 -2.61
CA ASN A 150 -3.18 -16.50 -3.16
C ASN A 150 -4.03 -16.76 -4.43
N GLY A 151 -4.63 -15.74 -5.02
CA GLY A 151 -5.35 -15.85 -6.28
C GLY A 151 -4.40 -15.87 -7.49
N ASN A 152 -4.96 -16.22 -8.63
CA ASN A 152 -4.30 -16.16 -9.92
C ASN A 152 -5.33 -15.79 -11.02
N TRP A 153 -4.95 -15.84 -12.29
CA TRP A 153 -5.86 -15.48 -13.38
C TRP A 153 -7.15 -16.31 -13.43
N ALA A 154 -7.05 -17.61 -13.15
CA ALA A 154 -8.15 -18.56 -13.27
C ALA A 154 -9.07 -18.60 -12.03
N SER A 155 -8.54 -18.30 -10.83
CA SER A 155 -9.30 -18.39 -9.59
C SER A 155 -8.70 -17.51 -8.50
N GLY A 156 -9.53 -17.09 -7.54
CA GLY A 156 -9.14 -16.32 -6.36
C GLY A 156 -10.37 -15.73 -5.67
N ASP A 157 -10.18 -15.16 -4.48
CA ASP A 157 -11.29 -14.80 -3.60
C ASP A 157 -11.32 -13.33 -3.15
N TRP A 158 -10.23 -12.57 -3.36
CA TRP A 158 -10.07 -11.28 -2.68
C TRP A 158 -9.85 -10.09 -3.60
N ASN A 159 -9.01 -10.26 -4.64
CA ASN A 159 -8.49 -9.12 -5.36
C ASN A 159 -8.16 -9.47 -6.83
N ILE A 160 -8.51 -8.58 -7.75
CA ILE A 160 -8.15 -8.74 -9.16
C ILE A 160 -6.91 -7.93 -9.55
N ALA A 161 -6.48 -6.95 -8.76
CA ALA A 161 -5.39 -6.02 -9.08
C ALA A 161 -3.97 -6.62 -8.97
N HIS A 162 -3.80 -7.92 -9.19
CA HIS A 162 -2.59 -8.63 -8.78
C HIS A 162 -1.43 -8.65 -9.79
N ASN A 163 -1.63 -8.16 -11.01
CA ASN A 163 -0.57 -8.11 -12.03
C ASN A 163 -0.83 -7.03 -13.08
N PRO A 164 0.16 -6.68 -13.93
CA PRO A 164 0.03 -5.62 -14.93
C PRO A 164 -1.06 -5.85 -15.97
N ASP A 165 -1.32 -7.09 -16.38
CA ASP A 165 -2.40 -7.40 -17.35
C ASP A 165 -3.78 -7.13 -16.74
N ALA A 166 -3.95 -7.44 -15.45
CA ALA A 166 -5.16 -7.11 -14.70
C ALA A 166 -5.33 -5.59 -14.52
N TRP A 167 -4.25 -4.86 -14.25
CA TRP A 167 -4.31 -3.39 -14.14
C TRP A 167 -4.78 -2.76 -15.46
N GLU A 168 -4.28 -3.24 -16.60
CA GLU A 168 -4.70 -2.77 -17.92
C GLU A 168 -6.21 -3.00 -18.14
N LEU A 169 -6.72 -4.19 -17.83
CA LEU A 169 -8.15 -4.48 -17.91
C LEU A 169 -8.98 -3.58 -16.98
N MET A 170 -8.58 -3.44 -15.74
CA MET A 170 -9.28 -2.65 -14.73
C MET A 170 -9.39 -1.18 -15.12
N PHE A 171 -8.27 -0.57 -15.50
CA PHE A 171 -8.25 0.85 -15.87
C PHE A 171 -8.90 1.12 -17.22
N ASN A 172 -8.94 0.15 -18.14
CA ASN A 172 -9.74 0.26 -19.36
C ASN A 172 -11.24 0.15 -19.07
N GLU A 173 -11.64 -0.68 -18.11
CA GLU A 173 -13.04 -0.86 -17.73
C GLU A 173 -13.61 0.35 -16.96
N THR A 174 -12.78 1.00 -16.12
CA THR A 174 -13.10 2.20 -15.35
C THR A 174 -11.99 3.25 -15.51
N PRO A 175 -12.01 4.05 -16.60
CA PRO A 175 -10.92 4.98 -16.93
C PRO A 175 -11.00 6.30 -16.12
N ASN A 176 -11.15 6.18 -14.80
CA ASN A 176 -11.19 7.31 -13.89
C ASN A 176 -9.77 7.70 -13.46
N ASP A 177 -9.42 8.99 -13.52
CA ASP A 177 -8.08 9.48 -13.18
C ASP A 177 -7.75 9.35 -11.68
N ASN A 178 -8.77 9.29 -10.83
CA ASN A 178 -8.62 9.08 -9.39
C ASN A 178 -8.59 7.62 -8.96
N LEU A 179 -8.55 6.67 -9.91
CA LEU A 179 -8.25 5.26 -9.65
C LEU A 179 -6.79 4.96 -10.00
N GLY A 180 -6.07 4.32 -9.09
CA GLY A 180 -4.66 3.97 -9.22
C GLY A 180 -4.30 2.75 -8.40
N LEU A 181 -3.02 2.64 -8.07
CA LEU A 181 -2.44 1.51 -7.36
C LEU A 181 -1.82 1.95 -6.03
N GLU A 182 -2.02 1.12 -5.04
CA GLU A 182 -1.15 0.96 -3.88
C GLU A 182 -0.15 -0.14 -4.25
N TRP A 183 1.01 0.30 -4.72
CA TRP A 183 1.97 -0.59 -5.34
C TRP A 183 3.01 -1.09 -4.35
N GLU A 184 3.45 -2.34 -4.53
CA GLU A 184 4.58 -2.91 -3.81
C GLU A 184 5.38 -3.91 -4.67
N PRO A 185 6.71 -3.99 -4.50
CA PRO A 185 7.53 -4.93 -5.25
C PRO A 185 7.36 -6.38 -4.79
N CYS A 186 6.99 -6.62 -3.53
CA CYS A 186 6.88 -7.95 -2.95
C CYS A 186 5.98 -8.87 -3.77
N HIS A 187 4.74 -8.43 -4.06
CA HIS A 187 3.80 -9.26 -4.79
C HIS A 187 4.14 -9.42 -6.28
N GLN A 188 4.98 -8.54 -6.84
CA GLN A 188 5.56 -8.77 -8.15
C GLN A 188 6.62 -9.86 -8.11
N LEU A 189 7.54 -9.83 -7.13
CA LEU A 189 8.54 -10.87 -6.93
C LEU A 189 7.91 -12.24 -6.63
N VAL A 190 6.80 -12.29 -5.90
CA VAL A 190 6.01 -13.52 -5.67
C VAL A 190 5.58 -14.17 -6.98
N TYR A 191 5.26 -13.38 -7.99
CA TYR A 191 4.89 -13.83 -9.33
C TYR A 191 6.06 -13.83 -10.33
N LEU A 192 7.31 -13.63 -9.86
CA LEU A 192 8.51 -13.55 -10.68
C LEU A 192 8.46 -12.43 -11.74
N ILE A 193 7.72 -11.36 -11.46
CA ILE A 193 7.67 -10.15 -12.28
C ILE A 193 8.78 -9.21 -11.82
N ASP A 194 9.53 -8.65 -12.78
CA ASP A 194 10.52 -7.61 -12.50
C ASP A 194 9.81 -6.28 -12.15
N PRO A 195 10.02 -5.72 -10.94
CA PRO A 195 9.39 -4.46 -10.53
C PRO A 195 9.82 -3.24 -11.36
N MET A 196 11.05 -3.19 -11.84
CA MET A 196 11.63 -1.98 -12.45
C MET A 196 10.92 -1.55 -13.74
N PRO A 197 10.64 -2.45 -14.72
CA PRO A 197 9.83 -2.08 -15.88
C PRO A 197 8.41 -1.63 -15.52
N GLN A 198 7.86 -2.16 -14.42
CA GLN A 198 6.52 -1.81 -13.99
C GLN A 198 6.46 -0.38 -13.41
N ILE A 199 7.47 0.03 -12.66
CA ILE A 199 7.58 1.42 -12.19
C ILE A 199 7.59 2.36 -13.40
N ARG A 200 8.44 2.11 -14.40
CA ARG A 200 8.54 2.94 -15.61
C ARG A 200 7.22 3.07 -16.38
N LYS A 201 6.46 1.97 -16.47
CA LYS A 201 5.18 1.94 -17.20
C LYS A 201 4.03 2.54 -16.37
N TRP A 202 3.97 2.27 -15.06
CA TRP A 202 2.78 2.44 -14.25
C TRP A 202 2.88 3.50 -13.13
N ALA A 203 4.05 4.12 -12.90
CA ALA A 203 4.22 5.08 -11.79
C ALA A 203 3.20 6.23 -11.81
N HIS A 204 2.68 6.60 -12.97
CA HIS A 204 1.61 7.60 -13.09
C HIS A 204 0.29 7.17 -12.43
N LYS A 205 0.12 5.86 -12.16
CA LYS A 205 -1.00 5.26 -11.41
C LYS A 205 -0.64 4.91 -9.98
N PHE A 206 0.60 5.06 -9.54
CA PHE A 206 0.97 4.77 -8.16
C PHE A 206 0.59 5.94 -7.26
N PHE A 207 -0.45 5.78 -6.47
CA PHE A 207 -0.91 6.81 -5.54
C PHE A 207 -0.35 6.59 -4.13
N HIS A 208 -0.03 5.34 -3.80
CA HIS A 208 0.62 4.93 -2.58
C HIS A 208 1.58 3.77 -2.83
N VAL A 209 2.53 3.54 -1.92
CA VAL A 209 3.50 2.44 -2.03
C VAL A 209 3.62 1.75 -0.68
N HIS A 210 3.50 0.42 -0.66
CA HIS A 210 3.86 -0.37 0.50
C HIS A 210 5.35 -0.73 0.50
N GLY A 211 5.98 -0.49 1.63
CA GLY A 211 7.33 -0.95 1.93
C GLY A 211 7.32 -2.42 2.33
N LYS A 212 7.22 -3.31 1.33
CA LYS A 212 7.22 -4.75 1.51
C LYS A 212 8.12 -5.40 0.49
N ASP A 213 8.88 -6.40 0.89
CA ASP A 213 9.91 -7.06 0.10
C ASP A 213 9.66 -8.57 0.00
N ALA A 214 10.45 -9.27 -0.79
CA ALA A 214 10.44 -10.72 -0.84
C ALA A 214 11.85 -11.29 -1.09
N THR A 215 12.10 -12.49 -0.58
CA THR A 215 13.25 -13.30 -0.95
C THR A 215 12.80 -14.42 -1.87
N VAL A 216 13.36 -14.50 -3.08
CA VAL A 216 13.06 -15.51 -4.08
C VAL A 216 14.18 -16.56 -4.11
N ARG A 217 13.90 -17.76 -3.63
CA ARG A 217 14.82 -18.89 -3.60
C ARG A 217 14.93 -19.54 -5.00
N ARG A 218 15.77 -18.97 -5.84
CA ARG A 218 15.92 -19.42 -7.25
C ARG A 218 16.43 -20.84 -7.37
N GLU A 219 17.18 -21.34 -6.38
CA GLU A 219 17.61 -22.74 -6.29
C GLU A 219 16.40 -23.68 -6.14
N VAL A 220 15.43 -23.33 -5.32
CA VAL A 220 14.19 -24.12 -5.14
C VAL A 220 13.39 -24.16 -6.46
N ILE A 221 13.29 -23.02 -7.16
CA ILE A 221 12.60 -22.98 -8.46
C ILE A 221 13.27 -23.91 -9.47
N ARG A 222 14.61 -23.92 -9.53
CA ARG A 222 15.35 -24.79 -10.47
C ARG A 222 15.23 -26.27 -10.15
N GLU A 223 15.12 -26.62 -8.87
CA GLU A 223 15.07 -28.01 -8.40
C GLU A 223 13.64 -28.57 -8.36
N HIS A 224 12.67 -27.76 -7.92
CA HIS A 224 11.30 -28.21 -7.61
C HIS A 224 10.21 -27.49 -8.42
N GLY A 225 10.57 -26.45 -9.18
CA GLY A 225 9.60 -25.59 -9.88
C GLY A 225 8.82 -24.69 -8.95
N ILE A 226 7.84 -23.98 -9.50
CA ILE A 226 7.00 -23.02 -8.75
C ILE A 226 5.78 -23.66 -8.10
N PHE A 227 5.41 -24.88 -8.50
CA PHE A 227 4.30 -25.66 -7.96
C PHE A 227 4.76 -26.87 -7.13
N GLY A 228 6.05 -26.90 -6.76
CA GLY A 228 6.63 -27.94 -5.91
C GLY A 228 6.17 -27.82 -4.45
N LYS A 229 6.55 -28.81 -3.63
CA LYS A 229 6.26 -28.81 -2.20
C LYS A 229 7.01 -27.71 -1.45
N GLU A 230 8.26 -27.44 -1.90
CA GLU A 230 9.12 -26.46 -1.24
C GLU A 230 8.70 -25.02 -1.58
N LYS A 231 8.59 -24.19 -0.55
CA LYS A 231 8.27 -22.78 -0.71
C LYS A 231 9.46 -22.03 -1.31
N PHE A 232 9.29 -21.44 -2.48
CA PHE A 232 10.35 -20.73 -3.20
C PHE A 232 10.42 -19.23 -2.92
N VAL A 233 9.42 -18.64 -2.26
CA VAL A 233 9.36 -17.22 -1.97
C VAL A 233 8.90 -16.96 -0.54
N PHE A 234 9.53 -16.00 0.12
CA PHE A 234 9.15 -15.51 1.44
C PHE A 234 8.93 -14.01 1.38
N MET A 235 7.79 -13.53 1.87
CA MET A 235 7.56 -12.10 2.08
C MET A 235 8.51 -11.60 3.17
N ARG A 236 9.09 -10.44 2.97
CA ARG A 236 10.11 -9.89 3.85
C ARG A 236 9.83 -8.41 4.16
N THR A 237 10.30 -7.99 5.28
CA THR A 237 10.42 -6.56 5.61
C THR A 237 11.51 -5.92 4.72
N PRO A 238 11.38 -4.67 4.25
CA PRO A 238 12.39 -4.01 3.43
C PRO A 238 13.79 -4.04 4.03
N GLY A 239 14.77 -4.39 3.19
CA GLY A 239 16.18 -4.57 3.59
C GLY A 239 16.54 -6.02 3.94
N PHE A 240 15.57 -6.91 4.04
CA PHE A 240 15.78 -8.35 4.27
C PHE A 240 15.39 -9.21 3.08
N GLY A 241 14.89 -8.61 1.99
CA GLY A 241 14.54 -9.26 0.73
C GLY A 241 15.49 -8.94 -0.41
N ASP A 242 15.04 -9.26 -1.63
CA ASP A 242 15.84 -9.17 -2.86
C ASP A 242 15.64 -7.82 -3.58
N SER A 243 14.71 -6.95 -3.13
CA SER A 243 14.47 -5.67 -3.78
C SER A 243 15.62 -4.69 -3.55
N ASN A 244 16.11 -4.08 -4.63
CA ASN A 244 17.01 -2.94 -4.53
C ASN A 244 16.19 -1.65 -4.32
N TRP A 245 15.94 -1.29 -3.07
CA TRP A 245 15.14 -0.10 -2.74
C TRP A 245 15.82 1.22 -3.13
N THR A 246 17.13 1.25 -3.28
CA THR A 246 17.83 2.42 -3.81
C THR A 246 17.45 2.68 -5.26
N ASP A 247 17.41 1.62 -6.08
CA ASP A 247 17.02 1.73 -7.49
C ASP A 247 15.50 2.00 -7.61
N ILE A 248 14.67 1.32 -6.80
CA ILE A 248 13.22 1.54 -6.77
C ILE A 248 12.89 3.01 -6.47
N ILE A 249 13.45 3.58 -5.41
CA ILE A 249 13.20 4.96 -5.02
C ILE A 249 13.76 5.94 -6.08
N SER A 250 14.92 5.63 -6.65
CA SER A 250 15.50 6.43 -7.73
C SER A 250 14.61 6.44 -8.96
N GLU A 251 14.09 5.27 -9.36
CA GLU A 251 13.21 5.15 -10.52
C GLU A 251 11.86 5.86 -10.28
N LEU A 252 11.28 5.71 -9.09
CA LEU A 252 10.08 6.46 -8.69
C LEU A 252 10.30 7.98 -8.82
N ARG A 253 11.43 8.49 -8.35
CA ARG A 253 11.79 9.92 -8.50
C ARG A 253 11.99 10.35 -9.94
N LEU A 254 12.60 9.50 -10.77
CA LEU A 254 12.79 9.79 -12.21
C LEU A 254 11.44 9.94 -12.95
N THR A 255 10.41 9.24 -12.50
CA THR A 255 9.04 9.42 -13.03
C THR A 255 8.31 10.64 -12.47
N GLY A 256 8.91 11.38 -11.54
CA GLY A 256 8.30 12.50 -10.84
C GLY A 256 7.37 12.10 -9.68
N TRP A 257 7.36 10.82 -9.29
CA TRP A 257 6.54 10.33 -8.19
C TRP A 257 6.95 10.95 -6.84
N SER A 258 5.94 11.31 -6.07
CA SER A 258 6.08 11.75 -4.68
C SER A 258 4.95 11.16 -3.84
N GLY A 259 5.23 10.80 -2.60
CA GLY A 259 4.25 10.17 -1.72
C GLY A 259 4.89 9.48 -0.54
N SER A 260 4.19 8.52 0.04
CA SER A 260 4.67 7.72 1.16
C SER A 260 4.96 6.29 0.75
N ILE A 261 6.01 5.73 1.33
CA ILE A 261 6.32 4.30 1.35
C ILE A 261 6.05 3.85 2.79
N ASP A 262 4.92 3.19 3.01
CA ASP A 262 4.54 2.73 4.34
C ASP A 262 4.88 1.25 4.52
N ILE A 263 5.67 0.95 5.55
CA ILE A 263 6.20 -0.39 5.79
C ILE A 263 5.07 -1.33 6.20
N GLU A 264 5.00 -2.48 5.52
CA GLU A 264 4.15 -3.62 5.85
C GLU A 264 5.05 -4.81 6.26
N GLY A 265 5.17 -5.07 7.55
CA GLY A 265 6.23 -5.93 8.09
C GLY A 265 5.81 -7.30 8.62
N TRP A 266 4.58 -7.48 9.10
CA TRP A 266 4.16 -8.66 9.87
C TRP A 266 4.13 -10.00 9.10
N HIS A 267 4.29 -9.99 7.80
CA HIS A 267 4.40 -11.20 6.96
C HIS A 267 5.81 -11.78 6.90
N ASP A 268 6.81 -11.10 7.47
CA ASP A 268 8.18 -11.60 7.51
C ASP A 268 8.27 -12.85 8.39
N PRO A 269 8.89 -13.94 7.94
CA PRO A 269 8.99 -15.18 8.74
C PRO A 269 9.90 -15.05 9.96
N VAL A 270 10.72 -14.01 10.04
CA VAL A 270 11.65 -13.75 11.14
C VAL A 270 11.21 -12.53 11.96
N TYR A 271 10.96 -11.40 11.29
CA TYR A 271 10.63 -10.13 11.93
C TYR A 271 9.13 -9.95 12.07
N ARG A 272 8.52 -10.78 12.91
CA ARG A 272 7.10 -10.77 13.27
C ARG A 272 6.92 -10.99 14.77
N ASP A 273 5.71 -10.90 15.24
CA ASP A 273 5.37 -11.06 16.66
C ASP A 273 6.24 -10.15 17.54
N GLY A 274 6.99 -10.71 18.49
CA GLY A 274 7.89 -9.94 19.37
C GLY A 274 9.06 -9.23 18.67
N LEU A 275 9.37 -9.58 17.42
CA LEU A 275 10.42 -8.95 16.60
C LEU A 275 9.86 -8.00 15.53
N GLU A 276 8.55 -7.84 15.42
CA GLU A 276 7.95 -7.03 14.38
C GLU A 276 8.45 -5.58 14.40
N MET A 277 8.40 -4.91 15.54
CA MET A 277 8.88 -3.54 15.67
C MET A 277 10.39 -3.41 15.45
N THR A 278 11.18 -4.44 15.79
CA THR A 278 12.60 -4.49 15.45
C THR A 278 12.79 -4.45 13.93
N GLY A 279 12.05 -5.28 13.20
CA GLY A 279 12.08 -5.30 11.74
C GLY A 279 11.59 -3.98 11.13
N GLN A 280 10.50 -3.42 11.64
CA GLN A 280 9.94 -2.14 11.16
C GLN A 280 10.93 -0.97 11.33
N VAL A 281 11.58 -0.84 12.49
CA VAL A 281 12.56 0.22 12.73
C VAL A 281 13.82 0.02 11.87
N MET A 282 14.26 -1.21 11.66
CA MET A 282 15.36 -1.50 10.73
C MET A 282 14.99 -1.15 9.29
N ALA A 283 13.78 -1.49 8.84
CA ALA A 283 13.28 -1.12 7.51
C ALA A 283 13.15 0.40 7.35
N LEU A 284 12.66 1.12 8.36
CA LEU A 284 12.61 2.56 8.38
C LEU A 284 13.99 3.19 8.12
N ASN A 285 15.00 2.74 8.87
CA ASN A 285 16.37 3.24 8.74
C ASN A 285 16.97 2.88 7.38
N TYR A 286 16.76 1.65 6.91
CA TYR A 286 17.21 1.18 5.61
C TYR A 286 16.57 1.99 4.47
N LEU A 287 15.26 2.16 4.45
CA LEU A 287 14.56 2.92 3.41
C LEU A 287 14.94 4.40 3.42
N LYS A 288 15.15 5.00 4.61
CA LYS A 288 15.68 6.36 4.70
C LYS A 288 17.10 6.47 4.13
N GLN A 289 17.94 5.47 4.35
CA GLN A 289 19.27 5.41 3.75
C GLN A 289 19.16 5.27 2.21
N CYS A 290 18.30 4.39 1.69
CA CYS A 290 18.06 4.22 0.25
C CYS A 290 17.53 5.49 -0.40
N ARG A 291 16.64 6.22 0.27
CA ARG A 291 16.08 7.49 -0.18
C ARG A 291 17.12 8.61 -0.24
N GLY A 292 18.16 8.53 0.57
CA GLY A 292 19.07 9.59 0.92
C GLY A 292 18.64 10.34 2.19
N GLY A 293 19.62 10.90 2.87
CA GLY A 293 19.44 11.58 4.15
C GLY A 293 18.80 12.96 4.04
N ASP A 294 19.02 13.78 5.08
CA ASP A 294 18.55 15.15 5.09
C ASP A 294 19.18 15.99 3.97
N TYR A 295 18.41 16.97 3.50
CA TYR A 295 18.88 17.92 2.50
C TYR A 295 20.15 18.62 2.98
N VAL A 296 21.20 18.46 2.22
CA VAL A 296 22.39 19.31 2.35
C VAL A 296 22.17 20.49 1.42
N ALA A 297 22.03 21.69 1.99
CA ALA A 297 21.97 22.91 1.18
C ALA A 297 23.21 22.95 0.27
N ALA A 298 23.01 23.19 -1.03
CA ALA A 298 24.12 23.46 -1.92
C ALA A 298 24.93 24.60 -1.30
N ALA A 299 26.24 24.42 -1.19
CA ALA A 299 27.12 25.51 -0.81
C ALA A 299 26.78 26.71 -1.73
N GLN A 300 26.47 27.85 -1.12
CA GLN A 300 26.26 29.06 -1.94
C GLN A 300 27.50 29.20 -2.81
N GLY A 301 27.31 29.03 -4.12
CA GLY A 301 28.42 29.07 -5.05
C GLY A 301 29.18 30.37 -4.81
N SER A 302 30.46 30.25 -4.50
CA SER A 302 31.39 31.34 -4.69
C SER A 302 31.25 31.76 -6.14
N ASN A 303 30.52 32.86 -6.40
CA ASN A 303 30.59 33.54 -7.67
C ASN A 303 32.05 33.91 -7.90
N GLY A 304 32.75 33.10 -8.67
CA GLY A 304 34.03 33.48 -9.29
C GLY A 304 33.79 34.11 -10.65
#